data_b46d2374d39068c0a855893431506b09
#
_entry.id   b46d2374d39068c0a855893431506b09
#
_cell.length_a   1.000
_cell.length_b   1.000
_cell.length_c   1.000
_cell.angle_alpha   90.00
_cell.angle_beta   90.00
_cell.angle_gamma   90.00
#
_symmetry.space_group_name_H-M   'P 1'
#
loop_
_entity.id
_entity.type
_entity.pdbx_description
1 polymer ?
#
loop_
_entity_poly.entity_id
_entity_poly.type
_entity_poly.pdbx_seq_one_letter_code
_entity_poly.pdbx_strand_id
1 'polypeptide(L)'
;KATPSMLVTFDPKNNQLVLQRVGGFNEGADKSLQLWALPPGGGPRSLGVMGHEGVYTLPAASTDIQGVPNLAISLEPLGGVPGAGGPTGPVLFHGKLIERTV
;
A
#
# COMPACT_ATOMS: atom_id res chain seq x y z
N LYS A 1 -5.01 11.82 21.00
CA LYS A 1 -5.20 12.19 19.60
C LYS A 1 -4.58 11.14 18.69
N ALA A 2 -5.39 10.56 17.84
CA ALA A 2 -4.93 9.48 16.96
C ALA A 2 -4.08 10.03 15.82
N THR A 3 -2.96 9.38 15.57
CA THR A 3 -2.16 9.66 14.39
C THR A 3 -2.75 8.91 13.21
N PRO A 4 -2.92 9.55 12.04
CA PRO A 4 -3.37 8.84 10.87
C PRO A 4 -2.45 7.67 10.54
N SER A 5 -3.05 6.56 10.15
CA SER A 5 -2.30 5.37 9.79
C SER A 5 -3.07 4.56 8.75
N MET A 6 -2.43 3.52 8.25
CA MET A 6 -3.01 2.61 7.29
C MET A 6 -2.84 1.19 7.80
N LEU A 7 -3.92 0.42 7.70
CA LEU A 7 -3.89 -1.00 7.99
C LEU A 7 -3.92 -1.75 6.66
N VAL A 8 -2.92 -2.59 6.43
CA VAL A 8 -2.84 -3.38 5.21
C VAL A 8 -2.83 -4.85 5.59
N THR A 9 -3.81 -5.59 5.10
CA THR A 9 -3.92 -7.03 5.36
C THR A 9 -3.96 -7.78 4.04
N PHE A 10 -3.38 -8.98 4.03
CA PHE A 10 -3.50 -9.87 2.88
C PHE A 10 -4.59 -10.89 3.13
N ASP A 11 -5.48 -11.04 2.15
CA ASP A 11 -6.54 -12.04 2.17
C ASP A 11 -6.17 -13.15 1.18
N PRO A 12 -5.61 -14.26 1.65
CA PRO A 12 -5.19 -15.33 0.74
C PRO A 12 -6.35 -16.05 0.07
N LYS A 13 -7.52 -16.00 0.69
CA LYS A 13 -8.71 -16.67 0.14
C LYS A 13 -9.18 -15.98 -1.14
N ASN A 14 -9.08 -14.66 -1.20
CA ASN A 14 -9.55 -13.87 -2.34
C ASN A 14 -8.40 -13.28 -3.16
N ASN A 15 -7.16 -13.59 -2.81
CA ASN A 15 -5.96 -13.07 -3.49
C ASN A 15 -6.00 -11.56 -3.62
N GLN A 16 -6.14 -10.89 -2.50
CA GLN A 16 -6.20 -9.43 -2.50
C GLN A 16 -5.58 -8.85 -1.24
N LEU A 17 -5.10 -7.63 -1.38
CA LEU A 17 -4.73 -6.80 -0.25
C LEU A 17 -5.91 -5.92 0.10
N VAL A 18 -6.16 -5.77 1.39
CA VAL A 18 -7.19 -4.88 1.91
C VAL A 18 -6.48 -3.74 2.63
N LEU A 19 -6.73 -2.53 2.19
CA LEU A 19 -6.12 -1.32 2.76
C LEU A 19 -7.21 -0.52 3.44
N GLN A 20 -6.98 -0.18 4.70
CA GLN A 20 -7.97 0.56 5.49
C GLN A 20 -7.30 1.80 6.08
N ARG A 21 -7.92 2.96 5.86
CA ARG A 21 -7.47 4.21 6.45
C ARG A 21 -7.90 4.25 7.90
N VAL A 22 -6.98 4.63 8.76
CA VAL A 22 -7.26 4.79 10.18
C VAL A 22 -6.83 6.20 10.56
N GLY A 23 -7.71 6.95 11.25
CA GLY A 23 -7.40 8.29 11.72
C GLY A 23 -7.69 9.42 10.75
N GLY A 24 -8.37 9.16 9.66
CA GLY A 24 -8.92 10.20 8.80
C GLY A 24 -7.95 10.91 7.88
N PHE A 25 -6.88 10.25 7.48
CA PHE A 25 -5.94 10.85 6.52
C PHE A 25 -6.64 11.12 5.18
N ASN A 26 -6.35 12.28 4.58
CA ASN A 26 -6.88 12.66 3.28
C ASN A 26 -5.73 13.19 2.43
N GLU A 27 -5.51 12.57 1.27
CA GLU A 27 -4.39 12.91 0.38
C GLU A 27 -4.68 14.08 -0.55
N GLY A 28 -5.91 14.55 -0.60
CA GLY A 28 -6.29 15.59 -1.54
C GLY A 28 -6.75 15.03 -2.88
N ALA A 29 -7.56 15.84 -3.61
CA ALA A 29 -8.18 15.38 -4.85
C ALA A 29 -7.19 15.23 -6.01
N ASP A 30 -6.05 15.92 -5.94
CA ASP A 30 -5.04 15.94 -7.00
C ASP A 30 -3.88 14.98 -6.73
N LYS A 31 -4.00 14.16 -5.72
CA LYS A 31 -2.95 13.21 -5.32
C LYS A 31 -3.52 11.82 -5.21
N SER A 32 -2.64 10.84 -5.27
CA SER A 32 -2.96 9.43 -5.03
C SER A 32 -1.99 8.85 -4.03
N LEU A 33 -2.46 7.86 -3.29
CA LEU A 33 -1.59 7.02 -2.48
C LEU A 33 -1.22 5.79 -3.28
N GLN A 34 0.05 5.42 -3.26
CA GLN A 34 0.54 4.24 -3.98
C GLN A 34 1.20 3.29 -3.00
N LEU A 35 0.84 2.02 -3.11
CA LEU A 35 1.35 0.97 -2.24
C LEU A 35 2.56 0.30 -2.89
N TRP A 36 3.61 0.12 -2.10
CA TRP A 36 4.86 -0.47 -2.56
C TRP A 36 5.26 -1.64 -1.68
N ALA A 37 5.75 -2.70 -2.30
CA ALA A 37 6.43 -3.77 -1.61
C ALA A 37 7.91 -3.41 -1.46
N LEU A 38 8.46 -3.69 -0.28
CA LEU A 38 9.86 -3.43 0.02
C LEU A 38 10.58 -4.76 0.24
N PRO A 39 10.94 -5.47 -0.84
CA PRO A 39 11.59 -6.77 -0.69
C PRO A 39 13.01 -6.62 -0.14
N PRO A 40 13.48 -7.59 0.65
CA PRO A 40 14.88 -7.57 1.11
C PRO A 40 15.83 -7.64 -0.09
N GLY A 41 16.81 -6.75 -0.10
CA GLY A 41 17.84 -6.75 -1.14
C GLY A 41 17.40 -6.28 -2.51
N GLY A 42 16.16 -5.83 -2.65
CA GLY A 42 15.65 -5.32 -3.92
C GLY A 42 15.05 -3.93 -3.78
N GLY A 43 14.76 -3.28 -4.90
CA GLY A 43 14.13 -1.97 -4.90
C GLY A 43 12.63 -2.05 -4.66
N PRO A 44 11.96 -0.92 -4.37
CA PRO A 44 10.52 -0.89 -4.21
C PRO A 44 9.80 -1.37 -5.46
N ARG A 45 8.72 -2.12 -5.25
CA ARG A 45 7.89 -2.62 -6.36
C ARG A 45 6.45 -2.19 -6.12
N SER A 46 5.85 -1.53 -7.09
CA SER A 46 4.47 -1.06 -6.96
C SER A 46 3.51 -2.24 -6.87
N LEU A 47 2.59 -2.17 -5.90
CA LEU A 47 1.49 -3.12 -5.78
C LEU A 47 0.18 -2.52 -6.24
N GLY A 48 0.12 -1.21 -6.44
CA GLY A 48 -1.05 -0.57 -6.99
C GLY A 48 -1.28 0.82 -6.42
N VAL A 49 -2.25 1.51 -7.02
CA VAL A 49 -2.64 2.86 -6.63
C VAL A 49 -3.99 2.77 -5.94
N MET A 50 -4.10 3.39 -4.76
CA MET A 50 -5.33 3.37 -3.98
C MET A 50 -6.33 4.38 -4.50
N GLY A 51 -7.62 4.04 -4.37
CA GLY A 51 -8.68 5.03 -4.49
C GLY A 51 -8.79 5.85 -3.22
N HIS A 52 -9.74 6.78 -3.21
CA HIS A 52 -9.94 7.71 -2.10
C HIS A 52 -10.87 7.16 -1.02
N GLU A 53 -11.35 5.94 -1.17
CA GLU A 53 -12.25 5.29 -0.21
C GLU A 53 -11.55 5.00 1.10
N GLY A 54 -12.31 4.87 2.17
CA GLY A 54 -11.78 4.51 3.48
C GLY A 54 -11.22 3.10 3.52
N VAL A 55 -11.81 2.18 2.76
CA VAL A 55 -11.32 0.81 2.58
C VAL A 55 -11.17 0.56 1.09
N TYR A 56 -10.03 0.05 0.69
CA TYR A 56 -9.74 -0.20 -0.71
C TYR A 56 -9.08 -1.57 -0.86
N THR A 57 -9.42 -2.29 -1.90
CA THR A 57 -8.82 -3.61 -2.18
C THR A 57 -8.01 -3.55 -3.46
N LEU A 58 -6.87 -4.23 -3.44
CA LEU A 58 -5.99 -4.38 -4.60
C LEU A 58 -5.79 -5.86 -4.87
N PRO A 59 -5.91 -6.31 -6.11
CA PRO A 59 -5.59 -7.70 -6.42
C PRO A 59 -4.10 -7.95 -6.17
N ALA A 60 -3.78 -9.06 -5.52
CA ALA A 60 -2.41 -9.44 -5.25
C ALA A 60 -2.35 -10.95 -5.02
N ALA A 61 -1.51 -11.62 -5.79
CA ALA A 61 -1.28 -13.03 -5.56
C ALA A 61 -0.33 -13.20 -4.36
N SER A 62 -0.39 -14.36 -3.69
CA SER A 62 0.52 -14.62 -2.59
C SER A 62 1.98 -14.52 -3.00
N THR A 63 2.30 -14.83 -4.26
CA THR A 63 3.65 -14.71 -4.78
C THR A 63 4.15 -13.26 -4.85
N ASP A 64 3.23 -12.29 -4.95
CA ASP A 64 3.61 -10.87 -5.00
C ASP A 64 4.10 -10.35 -3.66
N ILE A 65 3.68 -10.99 -2.58
CA ILE A 65 4.00 -10.53 -1.22
C ILE A 65 4.82 -11.53 -0.44
N GLN A 66 5.02 -12.73 -0.98
CA GLN A 66 5.81 -13.76 -0.33
C GLN A 66 7.24 -13.27 -0.13
N GLY A 67 7.75 -13.39 1.09
CA GLY A 67 9.08 -12.92 1.41
C GLY A 67 9.22 -11.41 1.50
N VAL A 68 8.11 -10.67 1.49
CA VAL A 68 8.12 -9.21 1.60
C VAL A 68 7.57 -8.83 2.97
N PRO A 69 8.46 -8.57 3.96
CA PRO A 69 7.98 -8.26 5.31
C PRO A 69 7.45 -6.84 5.46
N ASN A 70 7.87 -5.93 4.59
CA ASN A 70 7.57 -4.50 4.76
C ASN A 70 6.88 -3.93 3.53
N LEU A 71 6.00 -2.97 3.80
CA LEU A 71 5.26 -2.22 2.80
C LEU A 71 5.44 -0.73 3.06
N ALA A 72 5.31 0.07 2.00
CA ALA A 72 5.30 1.52 2.13
C ALA A 72 4.16 2.10 1.31
N ILE A 73 3.66 3.26 1.72
CA ILE A 73 2.65 3.99 0.99
C ILE A 73 3.16 5.40 0.78
N SER A 74 3.26 5.82 -0.48
CA SER A 74 3.76 7.13 -0.84
C SER A 74 2.66 8.02 -1.39
N LEU A 75 2.87 9.33 -1.29
CA LEU A 75 1.96 10.33 -1.88
C LEU A 75 2.49 10.70 -3.26
N GLU A 76 1.72 10.40 -4.28
CA GLU A 76 2.14 10.56 -5.66
C GLU A 76 1.18 11.47 -6.41
N PRO A 77 1.54 11.93 -7.62
CA PRO A 77 0.59 12.61 -8.48
C PRO A 77 -0.63 11.73 -8.74
N LEU A 78 -1.75 12.35 -9.07
CA LEU A 78 -3.00 11.62 -9.31
C LEU A 78 -2.77 10.52 -10.35
N GLY A 79 -3.18 9.30 -10.00
CA GLY A 79 -2.98 8.12 -10.84
C GLY A 79 -1.70 7.36 -10.57
N GLY A 80 -0.82 7.90 -9.71
CA GLY A 80 0.41 7.21 -9.34
C GLY A 80 1.54 7.38 -10.33
N VAL A 81 2.62 6.63 -10.13
CA VAL A 81 3.82 6.66 -10.98
C VAL A 81 4.19 5.24 -11.40
N PRO A 82 5.02 5.08 -12.46
CA PRO A 82 5.42 3.74 -12.91
C PRO A 82 6.12 2.95 -11.80
N GLY A 83 5.82 1.66 -11.74
CA GLY A 83 6.31 0.80 -10.67
C GLY A 83 7.80 0.52 -10.70
N ALA A 84 8.46 0.71 -11.84
CA ALA A 84 9.87 0.35 -11.97
C ALA A 84 10.81 1.38 -11.34
N GLY A 85 10.36 2.64 -11.19
CA GLY A 85 11.21 3.71 -10.68
C GLY A 85 11.16 3.96 -9.19
N GLY A 86 10.27 3.27 -8.48
CA GLY A 86 10.06 3.51 -7.07
C GLY A 86 9.28 4.79 -6.79
N PRO A 87 9.02 5.10 -5.51
CA PRO A 87 8.27 6.29 -5.14
C PRO A 87 8.98 7.57 -5.55
N THR A 88 8.23 8.53 -6.08
CA THR A 88 8.75 9.86 -6.40
C THR A 88 8.35 10.88 -5.36
N GLY A 89 7.27 10.65 -4.64
CA GLY A 89 6.81 11.53 -3.58
C GLY A 89 7.19 11.01 -2.20
N PRO A 90 6.79 11.74 -1.15
CA PRO A 90 7.14 11.31 0.21
C PRO A 90 6.44 10.02 0.59
N VAL A 91 7.17 9.18 1.33
CA VAL A 91 6.59 7.97 1.94
C VAL A 91 5.91 8.40 3.24
N LEU A 92 4.61 8.27 3.29
CA LEU A 92 3.81 8.72 4.44
C LEU A 92 3.57 7.62 5.45
N PHE A 93 3.46 6.38 4.99
CA PHE A 93 3.18 5.23 5.85
C PHE A 93 4.10 4.10 5.49
N HIS A 94 4.51 3.34 6.50
CA HIS A 94 5.39 2.23 6.27
C HIS A 94 5.26 1.26 7.44
N GLY A 95 5.29 -0.03 7.15
CA GLY A 95 5.10 -1.01 8.20
C GLY A 95 5.08 -2.42 7.65
N LYS A 96 4.74 -3.36 8.53
CA LYS A 96 4.72 -4.77 8.18
C LYS A 96 3.35 -5.16 7.64
N LEU A 97 3.37 -6.13 6.73
CA LEU A 97 2.15 -6.73 6.25
C LEU A 97 1.57 -7.65 7.32
N ILE A 98 0.25 -7.56 7.52
CA ILE A 98 -0.49 -8.46 8.38
C ILE A 98 -1.19 -9.48 7.49
N GLU A 99 -0.81 -10.73 7.61
CA GLU A 99 -1.46 -11.80 6.85
C GLU A 99 -2.65 -12.31 7.63
N ARG A 100 -3.82 -12.30 7.01
CA ARG A 100 -5.02 -12.82 7.63
C ARG A 100 -5.06 -14.33 7.45
N THR A 101 -5.16 -15.05 8.56
CA THR A 101 -5.37 -16.50 8.54
C THR A 101 -6.85 -16.79 8.82
N VAL A 102 -7.44 -17.60 8.00
CA VAL A 102 -8.86 -17.93 8.12
C VAL A 102 -9.02 -19.39 8.50
#